data_dc03ec269fa018a14c13d85b127253f8
#
_entry.id   dc03ec269fa018a14c13d85b127253f8
#
_cell.length_a   1.000
_cell.length_b   1.000
_cell.length_c   1.000
_cell.angle_alpha   90.00
_cell.angle_beta   90.00
_cell.angle_gamma   90.00
#
_symmetry.space_group_name_H-M   'P 1'
#
loop_
_entity.id
_entity.type
_entity.pdbx_description
1 polymer ?
#
loop_
_entity_poly.entity_id
_entity_poly.type
_entity_poly.pdbx_seq_one_letter_code
_entity_poly.pdbx_strand_id
1 'polypeptide(L)'
;GTAGVGGVAGVGGDPIADLVDKVRTEVDPAFVYEYEQTKFVPPAGKTLLIVGQTLEEITEYTASFPNEPAPGGWAAYWGIPSTDGLANTAVNEHGSSQNHQELVDRFPNTVLQSALWMVGMWDVAKDTGRGVHDDVIRGFSAWAKTISRPIYLRIGYEFDGPHNELEPSEYVTAYRRFVDITREEGVHNVAFVWHSYAAPPYKGYALASWYPGDEYVDWVAVSLFGHLYGPDPGANANAVFDFAKAHRKPMMIAEASPSLGIFDGDLHSWNTWFVNYFSLAYERNIKAITFINADWKQYWWLVPPDWQDARLQNNETVAKAWFMETAKDRYLKQSPQLFEQLGFAP
;
A
#
# COMPACT_ATOMS: atom_id res chain seq x y z
N GLY A 1 -24.52 55.57 33.20
CA GLY A 1 -24.79 54.45 32.36
C GLY A 1 -23.51 53.99 31.69
N THR A 2 -22.89 52.93 32.21
CA THR A 2 -21.74 52.25 31.56
C THR A 2 -22.28 51.05 30.79
N ALA A 3 -22.25 51.15 29.47
CA ALA A 3 -22.58 50.05 28.60
C ALA A 3 -21.43 49.04 28.61
N GLY A 4 -21.70 47.84 29.11
CA GLY A 4 -20.77 46.71 29.02
C GLY A 4 -20.71 46.23 27.57
N VAL A 5 -19.52 46.23 27.02
CA VAL A 5 -19.21 45.56 25.76
C VAL A 5 -19.10 44.06 26.03
N GLY A 6 -20.14 43.29 25.69
CA GLY A 6 -20.09 41.86 25.69
C GLY A 6 -19.14 41.40 24.61
N GLY A 7 -17.99 40.88 25.01
CA GLY A 7 -17.10 40.15 24.11
C GLY A 7 -17.80 38.87 23.65
N VAL A 8 -18.07 38.75 22.37
CA VAL A 8 -18.45 37.50 21.72
C VAL A 8 -17.17 36.65 21.74
N ALA A 9 -17.12 35.68 22.65
CA ALA A 9 -16.11 34.59 22.55
C ALA A 9 -16.32 33.91 21.22
N GLY A 10 -15.42 34.09 20.28
CA GLY A 10 -15.38 33.32 19.04
C GLY A 10 -15.30 31.85 19.43
N VAL A 11 -16.22 31.06 18.92
CA VAL A 11 -16.15 29.59 18.96
C VAL A 11 -14.94 29.23 18.10
N GLY A 12 -13.78 29.09 18.72
CA GLY A 12 -12.59 28.55 18.05
C GLY A 12 -12.93 27.12 17.61
N GLY A 13 -12.92 26.88 16.30
CA GLY A 13 -13.07 25.52 15.76
C GLY A 13 -12.00 24.60 16.32
N ASP A 14 -12.23 23.28 16.22
CA ASP A 14 -11.21 22.27 16.53
C ASP A 14 -10.07 22.39 15.51
N PRO A 15 -8.84 22.75 15.90
CA PRO A 15 -7.73 22.93 14.97
C PRO A 15 -7.36 21.64 14.20
N ILE A 16 -7.69 20.46 14.71
CA ILE A 16 -7.48 19.19 14.02
C ILE A 16 -8.54 19.00 12.92
N ALA A 17 -9.81 19.35 13.22
CA ALA A 17 -10.87 19.34 12.21
C ALA A 17 -10.55 20.28 11.04
N ASP A 18 -10.03 21.48 11.32
CA ASP A 18 -9.61 22.44 10.30
C ASP A 18 -8.50 21.89 9.37
N LEU A 19 -7.64 21.00 9.88
CA LEU A 19 -6.64 20.31 9.06
C LEU A 19 -7.27 19.24 8.17
N VAL A 20 -8.17 18.44 8.72
CA VAL A 20 -8.85 17.35 8.02
C VAL A 20 -9.80 17.90 6.95
N ASP A 21 -10.44 19.03 7.18
CA ASP A 21 -11.34 19.69 6.23
C ASP A 21 -10.64 20.20 4.96
N LYS A 22 -9.30 20.25 4.95
CA LYS A 22 -8.53 20.54 3.72
C LYS A 22 -8.52 19.37 2.73
N VAL A 23 -8.83 18.16 3.17
CA VAL A 23 -8.93 16.97 2.30
C VAL A 23 -10.16 17.09 1.42
N ARG A 24 -9.95 17.09 0.10
CA ARG A 24 -11.06 17.06 -0.86
C ARG A 24 -11.64 15.66 -0.90
N THR A 25 -12.97 15.55 -0.78
CA THR A 25 -13.67 14.26 -0.66
C THR A 25 -14.53 13.92 -1.88
N GLU A 26 -14.49 14.75 -2.91
CA GLU A 26 -15.21 14.54 -4.16
C GLU A 26 -14.57 13.38 -4.93
N VAL A 27 -15.42 12.51 -5.43
CA VAL A 27 -15.01 11.39 -6.30
C VAL A 27 -15.24 11.82 -7.75
N ASP A 28 -14.22 11.66 -8.60
CA ASP A 28 -14.36 11.83 -10.03
C ASP A 28 -15.25 10.69 -10.59
N PRO A 29 -16.42 11.01 -11.18
CA PRO A 29 -17.33 10.00 -11.73
C PRO A 29 -16.68 9.07 -12.76
N ALA A 30 -15.61 9.52 -13.43
CA ALA A 30 -14.86 8.70 -14.38
C ALA A 30 -14.15 7.50 -13.72
N PHE A 31 -13.95 7.53 -12.40
CA PHE A 31 -13.36 6.45 -11.61
C PHE A 31 -14.38 5.64 -10.81
N VAL A 32 -15.67 5.79 -11.11
CA VAL A 32 -16.76 4.96 -10.58
C VAL A 32 -17.21 4.00 -11.67
N TYR A 33 -16.74 2.77 -11.61
CA TYR A 33 -17.03 1.71 -12.59
C TYR A 33 -17.12 0.33 -11.91
N GLU A 34 -17.75 -0.61 -12.57
CA GLU A 34 -17.78 -2.01 -12.12
C GLU A 34 -16.43 -2.66 -12.37
N TYR A 35 -15.96 -3.40 -11.39
CA TYR A 35 -14.70 -4.14 -11.48
C TYR A 35 -14.91 -5.52 -12.08
N GLU A 36 -13.93 -5.99 -12.83
CA GLU A 36 -13.96 -7.30 -13.49
C GLU A 36 -12.76 -8.16 -13.10
N GLN A 37 -12.98 -9.47 -13.00
CA GLN A 37 -11.93 -10.47 -12.73
C GLN A 37 -11.05 -10.03 -11.55
N THR A 38 -11.64 -9.84 -10.38
CA THR A 38 -10.97 -9.30 -9.19
C THR A 38 -11.44 -10.00 -7.92
N LYS A 39 -10.69 -9.88 -6.84
CA LYS A 39 -10.99 -10.44 -5.52
C LYS A 39 -10.82 -9.40 -4.43
N PHE A 40 -11.56 -9.57 -3.34
CA PHE A 40 -11.42 -8.87 -2.06
C PHE A 40 -11.51 -7.34 -2.20
N VAL A 41 -12.45 -6.86 -3.02
CA VAL A 41 -12.66 -5.42 -3.22
C VAL A 41 -13.59 -4.88 -2.14
N PRO A 42 -13.19 -3.81 -1.42
CA PRO A 42 -14.08 -3.11 -0.51
C PRO A 42 -15.38 -2.68 -1.18
N PRO A 43 -16.50 -2.68 -0.45
CA PRO A 43 -17.79 -2.20 -0.97
C PRO A 43 -17.71 -0.77 -1.54
N ALA A 44 -18.76 -0.35 -2.25
CA ALA A 44 -18.88 1.02 -2.74
C ALA A 44 -18.70 2.03 -1.59
N GLY A 45 -17.94 3.09 -1.84
CA GLY A 45 -17.63 4.13 -0.85
C GLY A 45 -16.63 3.72 0.24
N LYS A 46 -16.14 2.47 0.25
CA LYS A 46 -15.16 2.00 1.24
C LYS A 46 -13.76 1.89 0.64
N THR A 47 -12.76 2.05 1.49
CA THR A 47 -11.33 1.95 1.19
C THR A 47 -10.64 1.17 2.32
N LEU A 48 -9.87 0.16 1.99
CA LEU A 48 -9.09 -0.62 2.96
C LEU A 48 -7.87 0.18 3.42
N LEU A 49 -7.69 0.30 4.73
CA LEU A 49 -6.52 0.95 5.33
C LEU A 49 -5.46 -0.09 5.69
N ILE A 50 -4.24 0.10 5.21
CA ILE A 50 -3.08 -0.76 5.45
C ILE A 50 -1.93 0.09 6.00
N VAL A 51 -1.13 -0.49 6.90
CA VAL A 51 0.11 0.13 7.42
C VAL A 51 1.27 -0.88 7.28
N GLY A 52 2.47 -0.42 7.01
CA GLY A 52 3.67 -1.24 6.87
C GLY A 52 4.93 -0.50 7.35
N GLN A 53 6.13 -1.16 7.21
CA GLN A 53 6.38 -2.32 6.34
C GLN A 53 7.19 -3.46 7.01
N THR A 54 7.93 -3.18 8.07
CA THR A 54 8.76 -4.17 8.78
C THR A 54 8.13 -4.52 10.13
N LEU A 55 8.58 -5.60 10.77
CA LEU A 55 8.08 -5.96 12.10
C LEU A 55 8.39 -4.87 13.12
N GLU A 56 9.55 -4.24 13.02
CA GLU A 56 9.99 -3.16 13.90
C GLU A 56 9.06 -1.94 13.77
N GLU A 57 8.81 -1.49 12.54
CA GLU A 57 7.98 -0.33 12.24
C GLU A 57 6.52 -0.55 12.63
N ILE A 58 5.98 -1.75 12.35
CA ILE A 58 4.62 -2.13 12.77
C ILE A 58 4.52 -2.20 14.29
N THR A 59 5.54 -2.75 14.97
CA THR A 59 5.60 -2.80 16.43
C THR A 59 5.66 -1.40 17.03
N GLU A 60 6.51 -0.54 16.48
CA GLU A 60 6.63 0.85 16.92
C GLU A 60 5.34 1.65 16.68
N TYR A 61 4.71 1.49 15.50
CA TYR A 61 3.42 2.13 15.21
C TYR A 61 2.35 1.73 16.24
N THR A 62 2.19 0.43 16.49
CA THR A 62 1.18 -0.07 17.42
C THR A 62 1.48 0.30 18.88
N ALA A 63 2.75 0.36 19.27
CA ALA A 63 3.16 0.80 20.59
C ALA A 63 2.97 2.30 20.82
N SER A 64 3.14 3.11 19.77
CA SER A 64 2.95 4.56 19.84
C SER A 64 1.48 4.97 19.89
N PHE A 65 0.58 4.12 19.37
CA PHE A 65 -0.85 4.42 19.27
C PHE A 65 -1.74 3.29 19.84
N PRO A 66 -1.55 2.90 21.12
CA PRO A 66 -2.18 1.70 21.68
C PRO A 66 -3.71 1.81 21.85
N ASN A 67 -4.26 3.02 21.79
CA ASN A 67 -5.68 3.29 21.95
C ASN A 67 -6.39 3.52 20.60
N GLU A 68 -5.64 3.56 19.51
CA GLU A 68 -6.20 3.79 18.19
C GLU A 68 -6.60 2.46 17.53
N PRO A 69 -7.70 2.43 16.77
CA PRO A 69 -8.09 1.22 16.05
C PRO A 69 -7.00 0.78 15.08
N ALA A 70 -6.64 -0.52 15.12
CA ALA A 70 -5.68 -1.07 14.18
C ALA A 70 -6.18 -0.95 12.71
N PRO A 71 -5.27 -0.78 11.74
CA PRO A 71 -5.63 -0.79 10.33
C PRO A 71 -6.27 -2.11 9.91
N GLY A 72 -6.93 -2.13 8.75
CA GLY A 72 -7.53 -3.34 8.18
C GLY A 72 -6.50 -4.34 7.66
N GLY A 73 -5.25 -3.91 7.46
CA GLY A 73 -4.18 -4.79 6.99
C GLY A 73 -2.79 -4.32 7.36
N TRP A 74 -1.84 -5.24 7.21
CA TRP A 74 -0.41 -5.00 7.41
C TRP A 74 0.37 -5.35 6.14
N ALA A 75 1.33 -4.49 5.78
CA ALA A 75 2.22 -4.74 4.66
C ALA A 75 3.54 -5.34 5.15
N ALA A 76 4.04 -6.34 4.42
CA ALA A 76 5.31 -7.01 4.68
C ALA A 76 5.94 -7.49 3.38
N TYR A 77 7.23 -7.86 3.41
CA TYR A 77 8.03 -8.22 2.25
C TYR A 77 8.65 -9.61 2.41
N TRP A 78 8.86 -10.26 1.31
CA TRP A 78 9.66 -11.47 1.16
C TRP A 78 10.18 -11.55 -0.27
N GLY A 79 11.02 -12.54 -0.60
CA GLY A 79 11.60 -12.54 -1.94
C GLY A 79 12.15 -13.87 -2.40
N ILE A 80 12.07 -14.11 -3.72
CA ILE A 80 12.74 -15.20 -4.41
C ILE A 80 14.27 -15.01 -4.29
N PRO A 81 15.05 -16.08 -4.00
CA PRO A 81 14.68 -17.51 -4.17
C PRO A 81 14.27 -18.24 -2.89
N SER A 82 13.77 -17.57 -1.87
CA SER A 82 13.42 -18.18 -0.58
C SER A 82 11.97 -17.91 -0.20
N THR A 83 11.43 -18.73 0.72
CA THR A 83 10.17 -18.44 1.43
C THR A 83 10.41 -17.84 2.82
N ASP A 84 11.64 -17.44 3.11
CA ASP A 84 11.97 -16.79 4.37
C ASP A 84 11.19 -15.48 4.53
N GLY A 85 10.72 -15.21 5.73
CA GLY A 85 9.83 -14.10 6.01
C GLY A 85 8.34 -14.44 5.88
N LEU A 86 7.95 -15.61 5.39
CA LEU A 86 6.56 -16.08 5.39
C LEU A 86 6.18 -16.72 6.73
N ALA A 87 6.72 -17.89 7.03
CA ALA A 87 6.42 -18.67 8.24
C ALA A 87 7.49 -18.54 9.34
N ASN A 88 8.60 -17.91 9.05
CA ASN A 88 9.74 -17.68 9.91
C ASN A 88 10.20 -16.24 9.82
N THR A 89 10.97 -15.79 10.79
CA THR A 89 11.57 -14.45 10.74
C THR A 89 12.77 -14.45 9.81
N ALA A 90 12.69 -13.63 8.76
CA ALA A 90 13.84 -13.26 7.94
C ALA A 90 14.35 -11.89 8.37
N VAL A 91 15.66 -11.79 8.51
CA VAL A 91 16.33 -10.50 8.76
C VAL A 91 17.16 -10.17 7.54
N ASN A 92 16.90 -9.01 6.94
CA ASN A 92 17.70 -8.57 5.79
C ASN A 92 19.10 -8.11 6.25
N GLU A 93 20.00 -7.87 5.31
CA GLU A 93 21.38 -7.45 5.58
C GLU A 93 21.49 -6.11 6.36
N HIS A 94 20.39 -5.38 6.47
CA HIS A 94 20.29 -4.09 7.17
C HIS A 94 19.59 -4.19 8.52
N GLY A 95 19.25 -5.41 8.96
CA GLY A 95 18.68 -5.66 10.27
C GLY A 95 17.17 -5.51 10.38
N SER A 96 16.45 -5.22 9.28
CA SER A 96 14.98 -5.16 9.28
C SER A 96 14.37 -6.56 9.19
N SER A 97 13.37 -6.84 10.00
CA SER A 97 12.75 -8.16 10.12
C SER A 97 11.42 -8.24 9.36
N GLN A 98 11.19 -9.40 8.76
CA GLN A 98 9.95 -9.75 8.08
C GLN A 98 9.43 -11.10 8.61
N ASN A 99 8.16 -11.17 8.93
CA ASN A 99 7.50 -12.42 9.31
C ASN A 99 5.99 -12.28 9.14
N HIS A 100 5.45 -12.82 8.04
CA HIS A 100 4.02 -12.74 7.74
C HIS A 100 3.18 -13.54 8.74
N GLN A 101 3.68 -14.71 9.19
CA GLN A 101 2.97 -15.52 10.16
C GLN A 101 2.83 -14.80 11.50
N GLU A 102 3.86 -14.09 11.95
CA GLU A 102 3.78 -13.29 13.16
C GLU A 102 2.71 -12.19 13.06
N LEU A 103 2.58 -11.54 11.90
CA LEU A 103 1.52 -10.56 11.68
C LEU A 103 0.13 -11.21 11.71
N VAL A 104 0.01 -12.45 11.17
CA VAL A 104 -1.22 -13.24 11.24
C VAL A 104 -1.60 -13.52 12.70
N ASP A 105 -0.65 -13.93 13.51
CA ASP A 105 -0.87 -14.37 14.89
C ASP A 105 -1.14 -13.17 15.83
N ARG A 106 -0.43 -12.06 15.62
CA ARG A 106 -0.57 -10.84 16.43
C ARG A 106 -1.85 -10.04 16.14
N PHE A 107 -2.31 -10.06 14.90
CA PHE A 107 -3.39 -9.17 14.45
C PHE A 107 -4.54 -9.95 13.80
N PRO A 108 -5.45 -10.52 14.62
CA PRO A 108 -6.62 -11.21 14.08
C PRO A 108 -7.52 -10.25 13.30
N ASN A 109 -8.27 -10.77 12.32
CA ASN A 109 -9.20 -9.99 11.50
C ASN A 109 -8.55 -8.82 10.73
N THR A 110 -7.30 -8.99 10.31
CA THR A 110 -6.60 -8.10 9.39
C THR A 110 -6.15 -8.87 8.15
N VAL A 111 -6.05 -8.18 7.02
CA VAL A 111 -5.49 -8.76 5.80
C VAL A 111 -3.97 -8.63 5.76
N LEU A 112 -3.33 -9.35 4.85
CA LEU A 112 -1.93 -9.16 4.51
C LEU A 112 -1.79 -8.49 3.14
N GLN A 113 -0.95 -7.47 3.05
CA GLN A 113 -0.40 -7.00 1.79
C GLN A 113 1.04 -7.51 1.71
N SER A 114 1.25 -8.52 0.87
CA SER A 114 2.52 -9.24 0.76
C SER A 114 3.27 -8.78 -0.49
N ALA A 115 4.46 -8.21 -0.32
CA ALA A 115 5.30 -7.78 -1.41
C ALA A 115 6.34 -8.84 -1.73
N LEU A 116 6.29 -9.36 -2.96
CA LEU A 116 7.26 -10.30 -3.46
C LEU A 116 8.38 -9.56 -4.21
N TRP A 117 9.57 -9.56 -3.63
CA TRP A 117 10.78 -9.11 -4.30
C TRP A 117 11.17 -10.10 -5.41
N MET A 118 11.12 -9.62 -6.64
CA MET A 118 11.48 -10.34 -7.85
C MET A 118 12.02 -9.30 -8.84
N VAL A 119 13.30 -9.35 -9.11
CA VAL A 119 14.04 -8.32 -9.85
C VAL A 119 14.67 -8.87 -11.12
N GLY A 120 15.16 -7.97 -11.99
CA GLY A 120 15.97 -8.33 -13.14
C GLY A 120 17.41 -8.70 -12.78
N MET A 121 17.92 -8.08 -11.70
CA MET A 121 19.26 -8.39 -11.18
C MET A 121 19.39 -9.89 -10.90
N TRP A 122 20.54 -10.47 -11.19
CA TRP A 122 20.88 -11.90 -11.02
C TRP A 122 19.89 -12.86 -11.73
N ASP A 123 19.24 -12.38 -12.80
CA ASP A 123 18.27 -13.15 -13.59
C ASP A 123 17.06 -13.70 -12.80
N VAL A 124 16.73 -13.13 -11.63
CA VAL A 124 15.67 -13.67 -10.75
C VAL A 124 14.34 -13.80 -11.47
N ALA A 125 13.86 -12.74 -12.14
CA ALA A 125 12.60 -12.80 -12.90
C ALA A 125 12.66 -13.79 -14.06
N LYS A 126 13.75 -13.79 -14.82
CA LYS A 126 13.99 -14.69 -15.94
C LYS A 126 14.01 -16.15 -15.51
N ASP A 127 14.71 -16.47 -14.45
CA ASP A 127 14.80 -17.83 -13.91
C ASP A 127 13.45 -18.29 -13.31
N THR A 128 12.71 -17.37 -12.66
CA THR A 128 11.34 -17.63 -12.25
C THR A 128 10.46 -18.00 -13.44
N GLY A 129 10.54 -17.23 -14.53
CA GLY A 129 9.79 -17.52 -15.75
C GLY A 129 10.15 -18.87 -16.39
N ARG A 130 11.40 -19.34 -16.23
CA ARG A 130 11.89 -20.64 -16.70
C ARG A 130 11.57 -21.83 -15.79
N GLY A 131 11.06 -21.56 -14.58
CA GLY A 131 10.68 -22.58 -13.62
C GLY A 131 11.76 -22.97 -12.62
N VAL A 132 12.88 -22.25 -12.56
CA VAL A 132 13.95 -22.49 -11.58
C VAL A 132 13.45 -22.36 -10.15
N HIS A 133 12.45 -21.49 -9.93
CA HIS A 133 11.91 -21.16 -8.61
C HIS A 133 10.50 -21.73 -8.35
N ASP A 134 10.07 -22.75 -9.08
CA ASP A 134 8.75 -23.37 -8.89
C ASP A 134 8.51 -23.89 -7.47
N ASP A 135 9.54 -24.45 -6.85
CA ASP A 135 9.46 -24.96 -5.48
C ASP A 135 9.19 -23.83 -4.47
N VAL A 136 9.74 -22.63 -4.72
CA VAL A 136 9.49 -21.43 -3.88
C VAL A 136 8.02 -21.00 -4.06
N ILE A 137 7.49 -21.00 -5.27
CA ILE A 137 6.08 -20.67 -5.54
C ILE A 137 5.14 -21.69 -4.87
N ARG A 138 5.47 -22.98 -4.95
CA ARG A 138 4.71 -24.02 -4.24
C ARG A 138 4.82 -23.90 -2.73
N GLY A 139 5.99 -23.50 -2.21
CA GLY A 139 6.20 -23.20 -0.80
C GLY A 139 5.32 -22.05 -0.30
N PHE A 140 5.28 -20.94 -1.06
CA PHE A 140 4.33 -19.85 -0.81
C PHE A 140 2.89 -20.34 -0.84
N SER A 141 2.52 -21.10 -1.83
CA SER A 141 1.15 -21.63 -2.01
C SER A 141 0.74 -22.54 -0.84
N ALA A 142 1.65 -23.40 -0.39
CA ALA A 142 1.44 -24.26 0.78
C ALA A 142 1.20 -23.43 2.05
N TRP A 143 2.03 -22.41 2.30
CA TRP A 143 1.86 -21.50 3.42
C TRP A 143 0.53 -20.70 3.31
N ALA A 144 0.24 -20.11 2.15
CA ALA A 144 -0.97 -19.32 1.94
C ALA A 144 -2.27 -20.11 2.21
N LYS A 145 -2.29 -21.41 1.91
CA LYS A 145 -3.42 -22.31 2.21
C LYS A 145 -3.64 -22.52 3.72
N THR A 146 -2.63 -22.32 4.55
CA THR A 146 -2.77 -22.42 6.02
C THR A 146 -3.40 -21.18 6.63
N ILE A 147 -3.53 -20.10 5.87
CA ILE A 147 -3.95 -18.79 6.35
C ILE A 147 -5.38 -18.49 5.90
N SER A 148 -6.32 -18.42 6.85
CA SER A 148 -7.74 -18.14 6.60
C SER A 148 -8.01 -16.64 6.54
N ARG A 149 -7.35 -15.91 5.62
CA ARG A 149 -7.54 -14.47 5.39
C ARG A 149 -7.14 -14.04 3.99
N PRO A 150 -7.64 -12.91 3.49
CA PRO A 150 -7.19 -12.32 2.24
C PRO A 150 -5.71 -11.94 2.27
N ILE A 151 -4.99 -12.26 1.20
CA ILE A 151 -3.61 -11.85 0.92
C ILE A 151 -3.61 -11.09 -0.39
N TYR A 152 -3.14 -9.83 -0.39
CA TYR A 152 -2.88 -9.04 -1.58
C TYR A 152 -1.41 -9.20 -1.96
N LEU A 153 -1.11 -10.03 -2.96
CA LEU A 153 0.26 -10.37 -3.35
C LEU A 153 0.74 -9.45 -4.47
N ARG A 154 1.73 -8.62 -4.20
CA ARG A 154 2.39 -7.73 -5.16
C ARG A 154 3.58 -8.46 -5.78
N ILE A 155 3.39 -9.11 -6.93
CA ILE A 155 4.43 -9.90 -7.61
C ILE A 155 5.39 -8.96 -8.34
N GLY A 156 6.67 -8.95 -7.94
CA GLY A 156 7.69 -8.07 -8.51
C GLY A 156 7.23 -6.61 -8.44
N TYR A 157 6.98 -6.14 -7.23
CA TYR A 157 6.47 -4.78 -6.98
C TYR A 157 7.35 -3.72 -7.62
N GLU A 158 6.75 -2.58 -8.02
CA GLU A 158 7.44 -1.49 -8.71
C GLU A 158 8.16 -1.96 -10.00
N PHE A 159 7.49 -2.81 -10.77
CA PHE A 159 8.06 -3.51 -11.91
C PHE A 159 8.75 -2.59 -12.94
N ASP A 160 8.29 -1.36 -13.08
CA ASP A 160 8.80 -0.34 -14.01
C ASP A 160 9.78 0.64 -13.33
N GLY A 161 10.16 0.38 -12.09
CA GLY A 161 11.17 1.14 -11.37
C GLY A 161 12.59 0.80 -11.83
N PRO A 162 13.46 1.81 -12.04
CA PRO A 162 14.83 1.56 -12.50
C PRO A 162 15.68 0.73 -11.53
N HIS A 163 15.35 0.78 -10.25
CA HIS A 163 16.04 0.02 -9.19
C HIS A 163 15.79 -1.49 -9.24
N ASN A 164 14.72 -1.94 -9.92
CA ASN A 164 14.42 -3.37 -10.06
C ASN A 164 15.04 -4.01 -11.31
N GLU A 165 15.54 -3.22 -12.26
CA GLU A 165 16.23 -3.68 -13.48
C GLU A 165 15.46 -4.77 -14.28
N LEU A 166 14.14 -4.78 -14.17
CA LEU A 166 13.30 -5.75 -14.86
C LEU A 166 13.21 -5.48 -16.36
N GLU A 167 13.02 -6.55 -17.13
CA GLU A 167 12.65 -6.49 -18.54
C GLU A 167 11.19 -6.95 -18.71
N PRO A 168 10.36 -6.23 -19.48
CA PRO A 168 8.92 -6.50 -19.55
C PRO A 168 8.55 -7.96 -19.89
N SER A 169 9.22 -8.56 -20.85
CA SER A 169 8.93 -9.92 -21.27
C SER A 169 9.28 -10.97 -20.21
N GLU A 170 10.38 -10.78 -19.48
CA GLU A 170 10.80 -11.66 -18.38
C GLU A 170 9.85 -11.53 -17.20
N TYR A 171 9.51 -10.27 -16.83
CA TYR A 171 8.55 -9.97 -15.78
C TYR A 171 7.17 -10.61 -16.06
N VAL A 172 6.60 -10.37 -17.24
CA VAL A 172 5.29 -10.91 -17.62
C VAL A 172 5.28 -12.44 -17.57
N THR A 173 6.35 -13.09 -18.06
CA THR A 173 6.48 -14.56 -18.04
C THR A 173 6.54 -15.09 -16.61
N ALA A 174 7.34 -14.46 -15.75
CA ALA A 174 7.47 -14.81 -14.35
C ALA A 174 6.18 -14.61 -13.56
N TYR A 175 5.53 -13.45 -13.78
CA TYR A 175 4.25 -13.11 -13.14
C TYR A 175 3.18 -14.18 -13.46
N ARG A 176 2.99 -14.48 -14.75
CA ARG A 176 2.03 -15.51 -15.20
C ARG A 176 2.34 -16.86 -14.58
N ARG A 177 3.59 -17.28 -14.61
CA ARG A 177 4.01 -18.56 -14.01
C ARG A 177 3.69 -18.63 -12.53
N PHE A 178 3.95 -17.55 -11.80
CA PHE A 178 3.61 -17.48 -10.36
C PHE A 178 2.11 -17.66 -10.13
N VAL A 179 1.29 -16.94 -10.88
CA VAL A 179 -0.18 -17.01 -10.79
C VAL A 179 -0.68 -18.41 -11.16
N ASP A 180 -0.18 -19.00 -12.26
CA ASP A 180 -0.61 -20.32 -12.73
C ASP A 180 -0.32 -21.41 -11.69
N ILE A 181 0.90 -21.46 -11.16
CA ILE A 181 1.25 -22.45 -10.12
C ILE A 181 0.43 -22.24 -8.86
N THR A 182 0.24 -20.98 -8.42
CA THR A 182 -0.58 -20.68 -7.22
C THR A 182 -2.02 -21.16 -7.40
N ARG A 183 -2.59 -21.02 -8.60
CA ARG A 183 -3.92 -21.52 -8.95
C ARG A 183 -3.97 -23.05 -9.04
N GLU A 184 -2.97 -23.67 -9.66
CA GLU A 184 -2.84 -25.13 -9.73
C GLU A 184 -2.78 -25.77 -8.33
N GLU A 185 -2.13 -25.11 -7.39
CA GLU A 185 -2.07 -25.52 -5.99
C GLU A 185 -3.39 -25.31 -5.23
N GLY A 186 -4.43 -24.74 -5.85
CA GLY A 186 -5.74 -24.55 -5.26
C GLY A 186 -5.81 -23.43 -4.21
N VAL A 187 -4.96 -22.39 -4.32
CA VAL A 187 -4.98 -21.24 -3.43
C VAL A 187 -6.10 -20.29 -3.83
N HIS A 188 -7.02 -19.97 -2.89
CA HIS A 188 -8.19 -19.13 -3.17
C HIS A 188 -8.16 -17.78 -2.46
N ASN A 189 -7.34 -17.63 -1.44
CA ASN A 189 -7.25 -16.46 -0.58
C ASN A 189 -6.19 -15.42 -1.02
N VAL A 190 -5.68 -15.53 -2.24
CA VAL A 190 -4.70 -14.58 -2.82
C VAL A 190 -5.36 -13.75 -3.92
N ALA A 191 -5.22 -12.43 -3.84
CA ALA A 191 -5.47 -11.47 -4.90
C ALA A 191 -4.12 -11.01 -5.47
N PHE A 192 -3.97 -11.05 -6.80
CA PHE A 192 -2.73 -10.72 -7.50
C PHE A 192 -2.71 -9.23 -7.87
N VAL A 193 -1.70 -8.53 -7.39
CA VAL A 193 -1.55 -7.09 -7.53
C VAL A 193 -0.43 -6.75 -8.51
N TRP A 194 -0.75 -6.05 -9.56
CA TRP A 194 0.19 -5.48 -10.53
C TRP A 194 0.57 -4.07 -10.10
N HIS A 195 1.83 -3.87 -9.67
CA HIS A 195 2.26 -2.70 -8.90
C HIS A 195 3.36 -1.93 -9.62
N SER A 196 3.01 -0.74 -10.14
CA SER A 196 3.90 0.21 -10.80
C SER A 196 4.57 1.17 -9.80
N TYR A 197 5.80 1.56 -10.08
CA TYR A 197 6.53 2.62 -9.38
C TYR A 197 5.93 4.02 -9.64
N ALA A 198 5.06 4.14 -10.66
CA ALA A 198 4.43 5.40 -11.08
C ALA A 198 5.43 6.52 -11.40
N ALA A 199 6.56 6.18 -12.01
CA ALA A 199 7.57 7.11 -12.52
C ALA A 199 7.52 7.15 -14.06
N PRO A 200 8.30 8.04 -14.68
CA PRO A 200 8.52 7.95 -16.12
C PRO A 200 8.99 6.54 -16.52
N PRO A 201 8.55 6.01 -17.69
CA PRO A 201 8.80 4.63 -18.06
C PRO A 201 10.29 4.28 -18.05
N TYR A 202 10.66 3.24 -17.32
CA TYR A 202 12.03 2.70 -17.33
C TYR A 202 12.42 2.30 -18.74
N LYS A 203 13.59 2.73 -19.20
CA LYS A 203 14.10 2.52 -20.58
C LYS A 203 13.11 2.90 -21.70
N GLY A 204 12.07 3.69 -21.42
CA GLY A 204 11.07 4.10 -22.39
C GLY A 204 10.07 3.01 -22.77
N TYR A 205 9.98 1.90 -22.01
CA TYR A 205 8.99 0.85 -22.23
C TYR A 205 7.57 1.36 -22.01
N ALA A 206 6.65 1.02 -22.92
CA ALA A 206 5.24 1.33 -22.72
C ALA A 206 4.66 0.56 -21.51
N LEU A 207 3.79 1.20 -20.74
CA LEU A 207 3.16 0.58 -19.56
C LEU A 207 2.48 -0.76 -19.90
N ALA A 208 1.79 -0.83 -21.05
CA ALA A 208 1.13 -2.05 -21.51
C ALA A 208 2.08 -3.24 -21.78
N SER A 209 3.38 -2.99 -22.02
CA SER A 209 4.35 -4.06 -22.24
C SER A 209 4.63 -4.90 -20.97
N TRP A 210 4.31 -4.34 -19.80
CA TRP A 210 4.48 -4.98 -18.50
C TRP A 210 3.23 -5.75 -18.03
N TYR A 211 2.11 -5.65 -18.78
CA TYR A 211 0.84 -6.19 -18.31
C TYR A 211 0.68 -7.68 -18.63
N PRO A 212 0.49 -8.52 -17.59
CA PRO A 212 0.37 -9.96 -17.82
C PRO A 212 -0.98 -10.40 -18.39
N GLY A 213 -1.98 -9.54 -18.39
CA GLY A 213 -3.34 -9.81 -18.88
C GLY A 213 -4.39 -9.74 -17.79
N ASP A 214 -5.64 -9.45 -18.18
CA ASP A 214 -6.76 -9.24 -17.25
C ASP A 214 -7.04 -10.45 -16.37
N GLU A 215 -6.84 -11.65 -16.92
CA GLU A 215 -7.03 -12.92 -16.24
C GLU A 215 -5.97 -13.20 -15.15
N TYR A 216 -4.83 -12.51 -15.20
CA TYR A 216 -3.74 -12.68 -14.24
C TYR A 216 -3.71 -11.60 -13.15
N VAL A 217 -4.39 -10.48 -13.35
CA VAL A 217 -4.35 -9.32 -12.45
C VAL A 217 -5.70 -9.11 -11.79
N ASP A 218 -5.72 -9.11 -10.47
CA ASP A 218 -6.90 -8.75 -9.67
C ASP A 218 -6.93 -7.25 -9.37
N TRP A 219 -5.77 -6.62 -9.13
CA TRP A 219 -5.63 -5.22 -8.70
C TRP A 219 -4.51 -4.51 -9.45
N VAL A 220 -4.68 -3.22 -9.68
CA VAL A 220 -3.61 -2.32 -10.14
C VAL A 220 -3.18 -1.42 -8.99
N ALA A 221 -1.87 -1.27 -8.80
CA ALA A 221 -1.32 -0.51 -7.70
C ALA A 221 -0.20 0.45 -8.12
N VAL A 222 0.02 1.46 -7.28
CA VAL A 222 1.08 2.46 -7.43
C VAL A 222 1.81 2.72 -6.12
N SER A 223 3.06 3.19 -6.21
CA SER A 223 3.80 3.83 -5.12
C SER A 223 3.67 5.34 -5.21
N LEU A 224 3.44 6.01 -4.08
CA LEU A 224 3.31 7.47 -4.00
C LEU A 224 4.12 8.04 -2.83
N PHE A 225 5.34 8.48 -3.12
CA PHE A 225 6.23 9.14 -2.17
C PHE A 225 6.37 10.62 -2.50
N GLY A 226 7.47 11.02 -3.12
CA GLY A 226 7.72 12.37 -3.62
C GLY A 226 6.71 12.85 -4.66
N HIS A 227 5.96 11.93 -5.27
CA HIS A 227 4.92 12.19 -6.28
C HIS A 227 3.79 13.12 -5.82
N LEU A 228 3.60 13.24 -4.51
CA LEU A 228 2.49 14.03 -3.93
C LEU A 228 2.89 15.47 -3.57
N TYR A 229 4.16 15.83 -3.76
CA TYR A 229 4.61 17.21 -3.62
C TYR A 229 4.50 17.98 -4.94
N GLY A 230 4.44 19.29 -4.87
CA GLY A 230 4.44 20.16 -6.04
C GLY A 230 3.03 20.52 -6.56
N PRO A 231 2.97 21.16 -7.74
CA PRO A 231 1.73 21.79 -8.24
C PRO A 231 0.72 20.80 -8.84
N ASP A 232 1.15 19.60 -9.23
CA ASP A 232 0.29 18.57 -9.83
C ASP A 232 0.52 17.22 -9.10
N PRO A 233 0.01 17.09 -7.86
CA PRO A 233 0.24 15.92 -7.04
C PRO A 233 -0.28 14.64 -7.68
N GLY A 234 0.59 13.62 -7.78
CA GLY A 234 0.22 12.31 -8.32
C GLY A 234 0.11 12.25 -9.85
N ALA A 235 0.48 13.30 -10.58
CA ALA A 235 0.42 13.34 -12.05
C ALA A 235 1.14 12.15 -12.72
N ASN A 236 2.27 11.71 -12.15
CA ASN A 236 3.02 10.55 -12.66
C ASN A 236 2.21 9.24 -12.61
N ALA A 237 1.25 9.13 -11.68
CA ALA A 237 0.40 7.96 -11.54
C ALA A 237 -0.82 7.96 -12.48
N ASN A 238 -1.14 9.09 -13.15
CA ASN A 238 -2.34 9.19 -13.97
C ASN A 238 -2.40 8.14 -15.08
N ALA A 239 -1.27 7.84 -15.74
CA ALA A 239 -1.23 6.81 -16.76
C ALA A 239 -1.59 5.42 -16.21
N VAL A 240 -1.18 5.11 -14.97
CA VAL A 240 -1.51 3.84 -14.30
C VAL A 240 -2.97 3.82 -13.87
N PHE A 241 -3.52 4.93 -13.37
CA PHE A 241 -4.93 5.03 -13.00
C PHE A 241 -5.85 4.92 -14.23
N ASP A 242 -5.50 5.57 -15.35
CA ASP A 242 -6.25 5.44 -16.60
C ASP A 242 -6.15 4.01 -17.17
N PHE A 243 -5.00 3.35 -17.00
CA PHE A 243 -4.81 1.94 -17.37
C PHE A 243 -5.72 1.03 -16.52
N ALA A 244 -5.74 1.22 -15.20
CA ALA A 244 -6.61 0.47 -14.29
C ALA A 244 -8.09 0.60 -14.68
N LYS A 245 -8.52 1.84 -14.97
CA LYS A 245 -9.88 2.14 -15.43
C LYS A 245 -10.19 1.43 -16.74
N ALA A 246 -9.29 1.48 -17.73
CA ALA A 246 -9.47 0.83 -19.04
C ALA A 246 -9.61 -0.68 -18.91
N HIS A 247 -8.92 -1.30 -17.95
CA HIS A 247 -8.96 -2.73 -17.65
C HIS A 247 -9.96 -3.10 -16.55
N ARG A 248 -10.79 -2.13 -16.09
CA ARG A 248 -11.81 -2.31 -15.05
C ARG A 248 -11.28 -2.96 -13.77
N LYS A 249 -10.06 -2.60 -13.35
CA LYS A 249 -9.41 -3.10 -12.14
C LYS A 249 -9.53 -2.12 -10.98
N PRO A 250 -9.75 -2.59 -9.74
CA PRO A 250 -9.67 -1.74 -8.55
C PRO A 250 -8.24 -1.24 -8.36
N MET A 251 -8.13 -0.02 -7.83
CA MET A 251 -6.85 0.65 -7.63
C MET A 251 -6.42 0.63 -6.16
N MET A 252 -5.11 0.47 -5.96
CA MET A 252 -4.46 0.50 -4.65
C MET A 252 -3.29 1.50 -4.67
N ILE A 253 -3.17 2.32 -3.63
CA ILE A 253 -1.89 2.95 -3.30
C ILE A 253 -1.16 1.95 -2.39
N ALA A 254 -0.21 1.20 -2.96
CA ALA A 254 0.40 0.06 -2.29
C ALA A 254 1.58 0.44 -1.39
N GLU A 255 2.23 1.55 -1.69
CA GLU A 255 3.29 2.14 -0.88
C GLU A 255 3.16 3.66 -0.90
N ALA A 256 3.16 4.28 0.27
CA ALA A 256 3.14 5.73 0.36
C ALA A 256 3.70 6.22 1.71
N SER A 257 4.48 7.29 1.64
CA SER A 257 5.05 7.95 2.82
C SER A 257 5.51 9.36 2.44
N PRO A 258 5.40 10.36 3.34
CA PRO A 258 5.94 11.70 3.10
C PRO A 258 7.48 11.65 3.14
N SER A 259 8.11 11.49 1.96
CA SER A 259 9.57 11.31 1.85
C SER A 259 10.38 12.44 2.46
N LEU A 260 9.85 13.68 2.51
CA LEU A 260 10.49 14.82 3.16
C LEU A 260 10.31 14.83 4.69
N GLY A 261 9.64 13.83 5.26
CA GLY A 261 9.53 13.60 6.70
C GLY A 261 8.37 14.29 7.41
N ILE A 262 8.23 13.92 8.67
CA ILE A 262 7.27 14.48 9.64
C ILE A 262 8.08 15.02 10.81
N PHE A 263 7.97 16.32 11.09
CA PHE A 263 8.72 16.98 12.14
C PHE A 263 7.81 17.58 13.20
N ASP A 264 8.26 17.57 14.45
CA ASP A 264 7.52 18.15 15.56
C ASP A 264 7.24 19.64 15.35
N GLY A 265 6.01 20.04 15.65
CA GLY A 265 5.54 21.42 15.49
C GLY A 265 5.41 21.92 14.05
N ASP A 266 5.72 21.09 13.04
CA ASP A 266 5.61 21.42 11.61
C ASP A 266 4.43 20.71 10.94
N LEU A 267 3.60 21.48 10.24
CA LEU A 267 2.43 20.96 9.51
C LEU A 267 2.69 20.85 8.01
N HIS A 268 3.94 20.99 7.57
CA HIS A 268 4.29 20.91 6.14
C HIS A 268 3.85 19.56 5.53
N SER A 269 4.19 18.45 6.19
CA SER A 269 3.81 17.12 5.72
C SER A 269 2.29 16.95 5.59
N TRP A 270 1.51 17.47 6.55
CA TRP A 270 0.05 17.41 6.44
C TRP A 270 -0.45 18.26 5.27
N ASN A 271 -0.06 19.50 5.19
CA ASN A 271 -0.58 20.47 4.22
C ASN A 271 -0.18 20.18 2.76
N THR A 272 0.97 19.57 2.54
CA THR A 272 1.53 19.35 1.20
C THR A 272 1.52 17.89 0.74
N TRP A 273 1.46 16.92 1.67
CA TRP A 273 1.50 15.50 1.33
C TRP A 273 0.22 14.77 1.75
N PHE A 274 -0.16 14.77 3.04
CA PHE A 274 -1.33 14.02 3.50
C PHE A 274 -2.64 14.52 2.89
N VAL A 275 -2.82 15.83 2.77
CA VAL A 275 -3.98 16.42 2.08
C VAL A 275 -4.07 15.92 0.64
N ASN A 276 -2.95 15.86 -0.09
CA ASN A 276 -2.92 15.36 -1.45
C ASN A 276 -3.12 13.85 -1.51
N TYR A 277 -2.51 13.08 -0.60
CA TYR A 277 -2.67 11.63 -0.50
C TYR A 277 -4.13 11.21 -0.33
N PHE A 278 -4.80 11.79 0.66
CA PHE A 278 -6.20 11.49 0.90
C PHE A 278 -7.10 12.03 -0.21
N SER A 279 -6.88 13.28 -0.68
CA SER A 279 -7.67 13.87 -1.76
C SER A 279 -7.60 13.03 -3.05
N LEU A 280 -6.41 12.56 -3.42
CA LEU A 280 -6.23 11.67 -4.56
C LEU A 280 -6.95 10.33 -4.35
N ALA A 281 -6.87 9.78 -3.13
CA ALA A 281 -7.56 8.53 -2.79
C ALA A 281 -9.09 8.67 -2.90
N TYR A 282 -9.66 9.83 -2.56
CA TYR A 282 -11.07 10.11 -2.80
C TYR A 282 -11.34 10.27 -4.29
N GLU A 283 -10.65 11.21 -4.94
CA GLU A 283 -10.87 11.59 -6.33
C GLU A 283 -10.81 10.38 -7.27
N ARG A 284 -9.80 9.52 -7.13
CA ARG A 284 -9.60 8.33 -7.96
C ARG A 284 -10.35 7.09 -7.47
N ASN A 285 -11.23 7.22 -6.45
CA ASN A 285 -11.98 6.10 -5.87
C ASN A 285 -11.09 4.90 -5.49
N ILE A 286 -9.93 5.20 -4.89
CA ILE A 286 -8.94 4.19 -4.49
C ILE A 286 -9.55 3.23 -3.47
N LYS A 287 -9.40 1.94 -3.69
CA LYS A 287 -10.05 0.88 -2.90
C LYS A 287 -9.16 0.34 -1.77
N ALA A 288 -7.85 0.60 -1.82
CA ALA A 288 -6.93 0.30 -0.72
C ALA A 288 -5.83 1.34 -0.67
N ILE A 289 -5.47 1.80 0.52
CA ILE A 289 -4.35 2.73 0.74
C ILE A 289 -3.40 2.15 1.77
N THR A 290 -2.10 2.26 1.51
CA THR A 290 -1.04 1.83 2.42
C THR A 290 -0.20 3.02 2.84
N PHE A 291 0.03 3.14 4.13
CA PHE A 291 0.97 4.09 4.72
C PHE A 291 2.17 3.35 5.28
N ILE A 292 3.38 3.77 4.90
CA ILE A 292 4.63 3.24 5.45
C ILE A 292 5.11 4.18 6.55
N ASN A 293 5.06 3.70 7.80
CA ASN A 293 5.44 4.44 9.00
C ASN A 293 6.92 4.24 9.31
N ALA A 294 7.80 4.72 8.42
CA ALA A 294 9.24 4.44 8.47
C ALA A 294 10.10 5.67 8.76
N ASP A 295 11.22 5.44 9.42
CA ASP A 295 12.36 6.35 9.41
C ASP A 295 13.25 6.05 8.20
N TRP A 296 13.03 6.75 7.10
CA TRP A 296 13.76 6.52 5.85
C TRP A 296 15.25 6.81 5.94
N LYS A 297 15.72 7.55 6.92
CA LYS A 297 17.15 7.77 7.14
C LYS A 297 17.90 6.47 7.50
N GLN A 298 17.17 5.48 8.04
CA GLN A 298 17.76 4.15 8.29
C GLN A 298 18.02 3.36 7.00
N TYR A 299 17.39 3.76 5.88
CA TYR A 299 17.49 3.12 4.55
C TYR A 299 18.31 3.96 3.55
N TRP A 300 19.30 4.72 4.03
CA TRP A 300 20.07 5.69 3.25
C TRP A 300 20.76 5.11 2.00
N TRP A 301 20.97 3.80 1.94
CA TRP A 301 21.51 3.09 0.77
C TRP A 301 20.44 2.77 -0.28
N LEU A 302 19.15 2.79 0.08
CA LEU A 302 18.04 2.40 -0.77
C LEU A 302 17.29 3.62 -1.34
N VAL A 303 17.22 4.69 -0.54
CA VAL A 303 16.42 5.89 -0.87
C VAL A 303 17.32 7.11 -1.13
N PRO A 304 16.82 8.13 -1.85
CA PRO A 304 17.53 9.39 -2.01
C PRO A 304 17.93 10.04 -0.67
N PRO A 305 19.05 10.77 -0.59
CA PRO A 305 19.59 11.28 0.67
C PRO A 305 18.74 12.39 1.33
N ASP A 306 17.77 12.94 0.64
CA ASP A 306 16.81 13.92 1.14
C ASP A 306 15.57 13.28 1.83
N TRP A 307 15.43 11.94 1.77
CA TRP A 307 14.36 11.26 2.48
C TRP A 307 14.61 11.29 4.00
N GLN A 308 13.54 11.57 4.74
CA GLN A 308 13.57 11.82 6.17
C GLN A 308 12.70 10.86 6.96
N ASP A 309 12.64 11.05 8.27
CA ASP A 309 11.79 10.28 9.17
C ASP A 309 10.29 10.64 8.95
N ALA A 310 9.53 9.68 8.46
CA ALA A 310 8.12 9.84 8.09
C ALA A 310 7.16 9.17 9.09
N ARG A 311 7.63 8.85 10.31
CA ARG A 311 6.80 8.22 11.33
C ARG A 311 5.82 9.21 11.95
N LEU A 312 4.54 8.81 12.05
CA LEU A 312 3.45 9.64 12.60
C LEU A 312 3.71 10.12 14.04
N GLN A 313 4.36 9.28 14.85
CA GLN A 313 4.67 9.63 16.24
C GLN A 313 5.63 10.80 16.40
N ASN A 314 6.26 11.27 15.33
CA ASN A 314 7.11 12.47 15.37
C ASN A 314 6.33 13.77 15.52
N ASN A 315 5.01 13.76 15.24
CA ASN A 315 4.19 14.96 15.37
C ASN A 315 2.77 14.61 15.81
N GLU A 316 2.44 14.98 17.05
CA GLU A 316 1.14 14.67 17.67
C GLU A 316 -0.05 15.25 16.89
N THR A 317 0.10 16.46 16.34
CA THR A 317 -0.96 17.12 15.57
C THR A 317 -1.23 16.40 14.25
N VAL A 318 -0.18 16.00 13.54
CA VAL A 318 -0.27 15.21 12.31
C VAL A 318 -0.88 13.84 12.60
N ALA A 319 -0.45 13.18 13.68
CA ALA A 319 -1.03 11.90 14.10
C ALA A 319 -2.52 12.00 14.42
N LYS A 320 -2.94 13.05 15.18
CA LYS A 320 -4.37 13.28 15.45
C LYS A 320 -5.18 13.52 14.18
N ALA A 321 -4.65 14.31 13.24
CA ALA A 321 -5.31 14.55 11.96
C ALA A 321 -5.41 13.25 11.11
N TRP A 322 -4.36 12.42 11.10
CA TRP A 322 -4.37 11.10 10.47
C TRP A 322 -5.48 10.21 11.05
N PHE A 323 -5.55 10.10 12.39
CA PHE A 323 -6.57 9.26 13.02
C PHE A 323 -7.98 9.82 12.86
N MET A 324 -8.16 11.15 12.88
CA MET A 324 -9.44 11.79 12.60
C MET A 324 -9.90 11.53 11.17
N GLU A 325 -9.02 11.64 10.17
CA GLU A 325 -9.36 11.30 8.79
C GLU A 325 -9.69 9.81 8.64
N THR A 326 -8.82 8.94 9.16
CA THR A 326 -9.02 7.49 9.04
C THR A 326 -10.11 6.92 9.96
N ALA A 327 -10.66 7.71 10.88
CA ALA A 327 -11.86 7.36 11.66
C ALA A 327 -13.15 7.44 10.85
N LYS A 328 -13.14 8.13 9.71
CA LYS A 328 -14.33 8.23 8.85
C LYS A 328 -14.80 6.85 8.40
N ASP A 329 -16.10 6.69 8.26
CA ASP A 329 -16.76 5.42 7.87
C ASP A 329 -16.26 4.84 6.53
N ARG A 330 -15.63 5.65 5.71
CA ARG A 330 -14.98 5.22 4.47
C ARG A 330 -13.92 4.15 4.70
N TYR A 331 -13.14 4.22 5.78
CA TYR A 331 -11.96 3.39 5.96
C TYR A 331 -12.28 2.08 6.67
N LEU A 332 -12.04 0.96 5.99
CA LEU A 332 -12.10 -0.37 6.59
C LEU A 332 -10.86 -0.61 7.44
N LYS A 333 -11.10 -0.89 8.70
CA LYS A 333 -10.11 -1.20 9.73
C LYS A 333 -10.33 -2.62 10.27
N GLN A 334 -9.45 -3.06 11.16
CA GLN A 334 -9.60 -4.34 11.85
C GLN A 334 -11.00 -4.48 12.44
N SER A 335 -11.72 -5.51 12.03
CA SER A 335 -13.02 -5.86 12.60
C SER A 335 -13.37 -7.32 12.31
N PRO A 336 -14.22 -7.97 13.14
CA PRO A 336 -14.69 -9.32 12.86
C PRO A 336 -15.42 -9.48 11.52
N GLN A 337 -15.96 -8.40 10.97
CA GLN A 337 -16.70 -8.38 9.70
C GLN A 337 -15.82 -8.06 8.49
N LEU A 338 -14.52 -7.74 8.69
CA LEU A 338 -13.68 -7.25 7.61
C LEU A 338 -13.61 -8.22 6.42
N PHE A 339 -13.42 -9.51 6.68
CA PHE A 339 -13.29 -10.51 5.62
C PHE A 339 -14.58 -10.68 4.83
N GLU A 340 -15.72 -10.69 5.51
CA GLU A 340 -17.03 -10.72 4.87
C GLU A 340 -17.25 -9.47 3.99
N GLN A 341 -16.88 -8.28 4.51
CA GLN A 341 -16.96 -7.02 3.74
C GLN A 341 -16.08 -7.03 2.48
N LEU A 342 -15.00 -7.81 2.49
CA LEU A 342 -14.13 -8.01 1.33
C LEU A 342 -14.59 -9.18 0.42
N GLY A 343 -15.71 -9.81 0.74
CA GLY A 343 -16.22 -10.96 -0.02
C GLY A 343 -15.40 -12.24 0.17
N PHE A 344 -14.67 -12.35 1.28
CA PHE A 344 -13.92 -13.54 1.64
C PHE A 344 -14.69 -14.37 2.69
N ALA A 345 -14.93 -15.63 2.38
CA ALA A 345 -15.38 -16.65 3.32
C ALA A 345 -14.22 -17.61 3.58
N PRO A 346 -13.76 -17.78 4.84
CA PRO A 346 -12.68 -18.67 5.21
C PRO A 346 -12.94 -20.14 4.89
#